data_81de4e2be83d98d5847b095a77d13569
#
_entry.id   81de4e2be83d98d5847b095a77d13569
#
_cell.length_a   1.000
_cell.length_b   1.000
_cell.length_c   1.000
_cell.angle_alpha   90.00
_cell.angle_beta   90.00
_cell.angle_gamma   90.00
#
_symmetry.space_group_name_H-M   'P 1'
#
loop_
_entity.id
_entity.type
_entity.pdbx_description
1 polymer ?
#
loop_
_entity_poly.entity_id
_entity_poly.type
_entity_poly.pdbx_seq_one_letter_code
_entity_poly.pdbx_strand_id
1 'polypeptide(L)'
;MEGGSSKSYPVILAAGDRGRARPVLGVNKGLLDLQGAPVFTHVMASLEQSPWVDSIYLVGPQERLMEALERPNLPFKGTKPVTLLAQWENLYLNIWNTFQKVMEDQRSKNPALLPEDLTVLIVPCDIPLMVPEEVDEFVQGCDMERFDYVVGISSEQTLSRYYPQKHRRGIRLMCFHVREGSFRQNNLHMVRPMRLGNRDYIQKIYDHRLQREWGSILRLLWEIFMAEEATLSTATWYLMLHMAAILHGIPKVPLYRLPAYCLPKARLERSVSRLFRTRFSTVETSFGGAALDIDTPEHYGVIKENFEAWIRMQREMIPSGR
;
A
#
# COMPACT_ATOMS: atom_id res chain seq x y z
N MET A 1 17.09 13.61 30.23
CA MET A 1 16.20 13.48 29.05
C MET A 1 17.14 13.24 27.86
N GLU A 2 17.39 11.99 27.57
CA GLU A 2 18.19 11.60 26.41
C GLU A 2 17.34 11.86 25.18
N GLY A 3 17.87 12.66 24.25
CA GLY A 3 17.22 12.97 22.99
C GLY A 3 17.10 11.70 22.15
N GLY A 4 15.95 11.05 22.24
CA GLY A 4 15.63 9.94 21.36
C GLY A 4 15.63 10.45 19.92
N SER A 5 16.66 10.06 19.16
CA SER A 5 16.68 10.24 17.71
C SER A 5 15.38 9.67 17.17
N SER A 6 14.50 10.52 16.69
CA SER A 6 13.23 10.11 16.06
C SER A 6 13.59 9.20 14.89
N LYS A 7 13.22 7.91 15.01
CA LYS A 7 13.56 6.89 14.04
C LYS A 7 12.81 7.20 12.74
N SER A 8 13.52 7.55 11.68
CA SER A 8 12.95 7.80 10.35
C SER A 8 13.37 6.69 9.38
N TYR A 9 12.65 6.55 8.28
CA TYR A 9 12.80 5.42 7.37
C TYR A 9 12.91 5.87 5.91
N PRO A 10 13.75 5.21 5.12
CA PRO A 10 13.76 5.39 3.67
C PRO A 10 12.47 4.84 3.04
N VAL A 11 11.94 5.57 2.07
CA VAL A 11 10.74 5.20 1.32
C VAL A 11 11.10 4.74 -0.08
N ILE A 12 10.53 3.62 -0.51
CA ILE A 12 10.53 3.18 -1.91
C ILE A 12 9.17 3.59 -2.50
N LEU A 13 9.20 4.60 -3.38
CA LEU A 13 8.01 5.08 -4.09
C LEU A 13 7.96 4.41 -5.47
N ALA A 14 7.02 3.47 -5.64
CA ALA A 14 6.90 2.66 -6.84
C ALA A 14 6.03 3.37 -7.91
N ALA A 15 6.66 3.83 -8.99
CA ALA A 15 6.03 4.51 -10.13
C ALA A 15 6.26 3.78 -11.48
N GLY A 16 6.62 2.49 -11.45
CA GLY A 16 6.88 1.69 -12.65
C GLY A 16 5.63 1.49 -13.51
N ASP A 17 5.83 1.40 -14.84
CA ASP A 17 4.78 1.14 -15.84
C ASP A 17 5.04 -0.08 -16.72
N ARG A 18 6.06 -0.88 -16.39
CA ARG A 18 6.39 -2.13 -17.09
C ARG A 18 5.70 -3.35 -16.47
N GLY A 19 5.76 -4.45 -17.19
CA GLY A 19 5.15 -5.70 -16.76
C GLY A 19 3.63 -5.64 -16.85
N ARG A 20 2.95 -5.90 -15.74
CA ARG A 20 1.48 -5.90 -15.66
C ARG A 20 0.88 -4.58 -15.18
N ALA A 21 1.67 -3.52 -15.11
CA ALA A 21 1.14 -2.19 -14.80
C ALA A 21 0.08 -1.78 -15.83
N ARG A 22 -1.05 -1.29 -15.37
CA ARG A 22 -2.15 -0.84 -16.25
C ARG A 22 -2.14 0.67 -16.35
N PRO A 23 -1.91 1.22 -17.54
CA PRO A 23 -2.06 2.65 -17.74
C PRO A 23 -3.53 3.05 -17.59
N VAL A 24 -3.76 4.26 -17.13
CA VAL A 24 -5.08 4.90 -17.11
C VAL A 24 -5.07 5.99 -18.17
N LEU A 25 -6.08 6.00 -19.04
CA LEU A 25 -6.13 6.89 -20.22
C LEU A 25 -4.86 6.81 -21.12
N GLY A 26 -4.23 5.64 -21.19
CA GLY A 26 -2.99 5.44 -21.96
C GLY A 26 -1.73 6.01 -21.33
N VAL A 27 -1.80 6.51 -20.10
CA VAL A 27 -0.70 7.17 -19.37
C VAL A 27 -0.35 6.39 -18.10
N ASN A 28 0.93 6.42 -17.69
CA ASN A 28 1.35 5.96 -16.36
C ASN A 28 0.53 6.69 -15.29
N LYS A 29 -0.06 5.95 -14.36
CA LYS A 29 -0.96 6.49 -13.32
C LYS A 29 -0.34 7.63 -12.52
N GLY A 30 0.94 7.51 -12.16
CA GLY A 30 1.67 8.55 -11.43
C GLY A 30 1.86 9.83 -12.22
N LEU A 31 1.87 9.76 -13.56
CA LEU A 31 2.05 10.91 -14.46
C LEU A 31 0.74 11.58 -14.89
N LEU A 32 -0.41 11.08 -14.47
CA LEU A 32 -1.69 11.74 -14.70
C LEU A 32 -1.71 13.12 -14.04
N ASP A 33 -2.36 14.09 -14.70
CA ASP A 33 -2.50 15.44 -14.16
C ASP A 33 -3.60 15.49 -13.09
N LEU A 34 -3.24 15.94 -11.89
CA LEU A 34 -4.17 16.18 -10.79
C LEU A 34 -3.94 17.58 -10.23
N GLN A 35 -4.89 18.48 -10.37
CA GLN A 35 -4.78 19.88 -9.94
C GLN A 35 -3.54 20.61 -10.52
N GLY A 36 -3.18 20.34 -11.78
CA GLY A 36 -2.06 20.95 -12.47
C GLY A 36 -0.68 20.32 -12.15
N ALA A 37 -0.63 19.25 -11.37
CA ALA A 37 0.60 18.54 -11.04
C ALA A 37 0.47 17.03 -11.26
N PRO A 38 1.56 16.30 -11.53
CA PRO A 38 1.54 14.84 -11.64
C PRO A 38 1.13 14.17 -10.33
N VAL A 39 0.30 13.13 -10.42
CA VAL A 39 -0.24 12.38 -9.25
C VAL A 39 0.86 11.98 -8.26
N PHE A 40 2.00 11.45 -8.74
CA PHE A 40 3.07 11.01 -7.85
C PHE A 40 3.66 12.13 -6.99
N THR A 41 3.60 13.39 -7.44
CA THR A 41 4.14 14.53 -6.69
C THR A 41 3.27 14.89 -5.49
N HIS A 42 1.98 14.59 -5.50
CA HIS A 42 1.11 14.70 -4.33
C HIS A 42 1.48 13.65 -3.27
N VAL A 43 1.79 12.42 -3.70
CA VAL A 43 2.28 11.36 -2.80
C VAL A 43 3.64 11.77 -2.20
N MET A 44 4.56 12.28 -3.03
CA MET A 44 5.85 12.77 -2.56
C MET A 44 5.71 13.91 -1.54
N ALA A 45 4.76 14.83 -1.76
CA ALA A 45 4.52 15.94 -0.85
C ALA A 45 4.04 15.45 0.55
N SER A 46 3.23 14.41 0.59
CA SER A 46 2.79 13.80 1.87
C SER A 46 3.94 13.08 2.57
N LEU A 47 4.77 12.34 1.82
CA LEU A 47 5.96 11.68 2.36
C LEU A 47 7.01 12.68 2.87
N GLU A 48 7.21 13.78 2.14
CA GLU A 48 8.15 14.84 2.52
C GLU A 48 7.78 15.51 3.85
N GLN A 49 6.49 15.69 4.12
CA GLN A 49 6.00 16.34 5.33
C GLN A 49 6.01 15.41 6.56
N SER A 50 6.05 14.09 6.37
CA SER A 50 6.11 13.15 7.50
C SER A 50 7.50 13.15 8.17
N PRO A 51 7.60 13.37 9.49
CA PRO A 51 8.87 13.30 10.22
C PRO A 51 9.47 11.88 10.26
N TRP A 52 8.67 10.87 9.95
CA TRP A 52 9.08 9.46 9.92
C TRP A 52 9.76 9.03 8.61
N VAL A 53 9.85 9.92 7.63
CA VAL A 53 10.53 9.68 6.35
C VAL A 53 11.84 10.43 6.32
N ASP A 54 12.94 9.76 5.99
CA ASP A 54 14.27 10.39 5.85
C ASP A 54 14.67 10.65 4.40
N SER A 55 14.27 9.79 3.48
CA SER A 55 14.64 9.85 2.07
C SER A 55 13.61 9.13 1.19
N ILE A 56 13.50 9.54 -0.08
CA ILE A 56 12.57 8.98 -1.05
C ILE A 56 13.36 8.39 -2.22
N TYR A 57 13.18 7.10 -2.48
CA TYR A 57 13.71 6.40 -3.65
C TYR A 57 12.57 6.18 -4.64
N LEU A 58 12.53 7.04 -5.66
CA LEU A 58 11.51 7.00 -6.69
C LEU A 58 11.96 6.09 -7.84
N VAL A 59 11.23 5.01 -8.10
CA VAL A 59 11.56 4.06 -9.17
C VAL A 59 10.46 4.03 -10.23
N GLY A 60 10.84 4.26 -11.50
CA GLY A 60 9.88 4.30 -12.59
C GLY A 60 10.52 4.64 -13.95
N PRO A 61 9.73 5.12 -14.94
CA PRO A 61 10.24 5.60 -16.22
C PRO A 61 11.04 6.90 -16.02
N GLN A 62 12.33 6.73 -15.77
CA GLN A 62 13.23 7.75 -15.21
C GLN A 62 13.16 9.10 -15.96
N GLU A 63 13.27 9.07 -17.28
CA GLU A 63 13.25 10.31 -18.10
C GLU A 63 11.94 11.09 -17.94
N ARG A 64 10.80 10.39 -17.99
CA ARG A 64 9.47 10.99 -17.85
C ARG A 64 9.22 11.51 -16.42
N LEU A 65 9.73 10.81 -15.41
CA LEU A 65 9.62 11.26 -14.02
C LEU A 65 10.51 12.49 -13.78
N MET A 66 11.72 12.51 -14.34
CA MET A 66 12.63 13.65 -14.26
C MET A 66 12.00 14.90 -14.92
N GLU A 67 11.51 14.78 -16.15
CA GLU A 67 10.78 15.86 -16.84
C GLU A 67 9.58 16.36 -16.03
N ALA A 68 8.85 15.44 -15.39
CA ALA A 68 7.70 15.79 -14.56
C ALA A 68 8.10 16.52 -13.26
N LEU A 69 9.27 16.22 -12.69
CA LEU A 69 9.79 16.89 -11.49
C LEU A 69 10.36 18.31 -11.80
N GLU A 70 10.66 18.61 -13.06
CA GLU A 70 11.10 19.95 -13.49
C GLU A 70 9.93 20.94 -13.68
N ARG A 71 8.68 20.48 -13.63
CA ARG A 71 7.51 21.34 -13.78
C ARG A 71 7.42 22.37 -12.65
N PRO A 72 6.96 23.61 -12.95
CA PRO A 72 6.74 24.61 -11.91
C PRO A 72 5.55 24.26 -11.01
N ASN A 73 5.52 24.84 -9.82
CA ASN A 73 4.39 24.79 -8.88
C ASN A 73 3.98 23.37 -8.41
N LEU A 74 4.94 22.46 -8.32
CA LEU A 74 4.68 21.14 -7.74
C LEU A 74 4.31 21.24 -6.25
N PRO A 75 3.41 20.35 -5.75
CA PRO A 75 3.11 20.25 -4.32
C PRO A 75 4.32 19.80 -3.51
N PHE A 76 5.18 18.95 -4.07
CA PHE A 76 6.46 18.53 -3.52
C PHE A 76 7.50 19.64 -3.57
N LYS A 77 8.26 19.90 -2.49
CA LYS A 77 9.21 21.00 -2.35
C LYS A 77 10.68 20.59 -2.38
N GLY A 78 11.00 19.31 -2.29
CA GLY A 78 12.36 18.79 -2.32
C GLY A 78 13.14 19.03 -1.02
N THR A 79 12.47 19.07 0.12
CA THR A 79 13.11 19.28 1.43
C THR A 79 13.80 18.02 1.92
N LYS A 80 13.43 16.84 1.39
CA LYS A 80 14.08 15.55 1.69
C LYS A 80 14.87 15.04 0.49
N PRO A 81 15.96 14.29 0.71
CA PRO A 81 16.72 13.67 -0.37
C PRO A 81 15.85 12.76 -1.24
N VAL A 82 15.94 12.93 -2.55
CA VAL A 82 15.27 12.08 -3.54
C VAL A 82 16.31 11.41 -4.41
N THR A 83 16.22 10.08 -4.54
CA THR A 83 17.01 9.29 -5.47
C THR A 83 16.08 8.74 -6.54
N LEU A 84 16.29 9.15 -7.80
CA LEU A 84 15.50 8.68 -8.93
C LEU A 84 16.20 7.48 -9.59
N LEU A 85 15.47 6.39 -9.76
CA LEU A 85 15.96 5.13 -10.33
C LEU A 85 15.16 4.72 -11.56
N ALA A 86 15.87 4.20 -12.57
CA ALA A 86 15.23 3.59 -13.72
C ALA A 86 14.51 2.31 -13.30
N GLN A 87 13.34 2.08 -13.91
CA GLN A 87 12.54 0.87 -13.66
C GLN A 87 13.13 -0.39 -14.30
N TRP A 88 12.90 -1.53 -13.66
CA TRP A 88 13.15 -2.87 -14.20
C TRP A 88 11.88 -3.44 -14.83
N GLU A 89 11.87 -4.74 -15.11
CA GLU A 89 10.84 -5.42 -15.91
C GLU A 89 9.48 -5.50 -15.23
N ASN A 90 9.45 -5.48 -13.88
CA ASN A 90 8.22 -5.63 -13.11
C ASN A 90 8.30 -4.99 -11.72
N LEU A 91 7.16 -4.94 -11.01
CA LEU A 91 7.07 -4.31 -9.69
C LEU A 91 7.99 -4.96 -8.65
N TYR A 92 8.09 -6.29 -8.64
CA TYR A 92 8.95 -6.99 -7.69
C TYR A 92 10.41 -6.58 -7.87
N LEU A 93 10.92 -6.61 -9.11
CA LEU A 93 12.28 -6.20 -9.42
C LEU A 93 12.52 -4.71 -9.15
N ASN A 94 11.52 -3.87 -9.41
CA ASN A 94 11.59 -2.45 -9.06
C ASN A 94 11.80 -2.28 -7.54
N ILE A 95 10.99 -2.92 -6.72
CA ILE A 95 11.11 -2.84 -5.25
C ILE A 95 12.42 -3.45 -4.78
N TRP A 96 12.76 -4.67 -5.26
CA TRP A 96 13.93 -5.39 -4.81
C TRP A 96 15.25 -4.66 -5.13
N ASN A 97 15.43 -4.24 -6.38
CA ASN A 97 16.66 -3.56 -6.79
C ASN A 97 16.76 -2.14 -6.20
N THR A 98 15.62 -1.45 -6.01
CA THR A 98 15.62 -0.19 -5.27
C THR A 98 16.02 -0.42 -3.81
N PHE A 99 15.53 -1.48 -3.16
CA PHE A 99 15.96 -1.85 -1.81
C PHE A 99 17.47 -2.13 -1.73
N GLN A 100 18.06 -2.79 -2.74
CA GLN A 100 19.51 -2.98 -2.79
C GLN A 100 20.26 -1.64 -2.80
N LYS A 101 19.76 -0.66 -3.56
CA LYS A 101 20.32 0.70 -3.58
C LYS A 101 20.14 1.41 -2.24
N VAL A 102 18.99 1.30 -1.61
CA VAL A 102 18.73 1.82 -0.25
C VAL A 102 19.74 1.22 0.73
N MET A 103 19.95 -0.10 0.67
CA MET A 103 20.87 -0.82 1.53
C MET A 103 22.30 -0.33 1.36
N GLU A 104 22.77 -0.15 0.11
CA GLU A 104 24.08 0.39 -0.21
C GLU A 104 24.28 1.78 0.41
N ASP A 105 23.32 2.69 0.17
CA ASP A 105 23.36 4.06 0.66
C ASP A 105 23.29 4.15 2.19
N GLN A 106 22.47 3.33 2.83
CA GLN A 106 22.35 3.31 4.29
C GLN A 106 23.60 2.72 4.96
N ARG A 107 24.20 1.68 4.38
CA ARG A 107 25.44 1.09 4.89
C ARG A 107 26.66 1.98 4.65
N SER A 108 26.69 2.82 3.62
CA SER A 108 27.73 3.83 3.44
C SER A 108 27.71 4.87 4.55
N LYS A 109 26.53 5.20 5.11
CA LYS A 109 26.35 6.11 6.25
C LYS A 109 26.57 5.42 7.60
N ASN A 110 26.17 4.17 7.71
CA ASN A 110 26.31 3.34 8.92
C ASN A 110 26.78 1.93 8.56
N PRO A 111 28.12 1.70 8.52
CA PRO A 111 28.69 0.38 8.19
C PRO A 111 28.30 -0.75 9.15
N ALA A 112 27.86 -0.42 10.37
CA ALA A 112 27.41 -1.40 11.36
C ALA A 112 25.96 -1.87 11.13
N LEU A 113 25.22 -1.24 10.22
CA LEU A 113 23.84 -1.63 9.91
C LEU A 113 23.82 -3.02 9.24
N LEU A 114 23.14 -3.96 9.89
CA LEU A 114 22.91 -5.28 9.31
C LEU A 114 21.82 -5.20 8.24
N PRO A 115 22.00 -5.84 7.07
CA PRO A 115 21.00 -5.84 5.99
C PRO A 115 19.61 -6.30 6.44
N GLU A 116 19.55 -7.29 7.34
CA GLU A 116 18.31 -7.83 7.91
C GLU A 116 17.56 -6.89 8.84
N ASP A 117 18.23 -5.86 9.36
CA ASP A 117 17.61 -4.86 10.25
C ASP A 117 17.12 -3.62 9.50
N LEU A 118 17.54 -3.47 8.23
CA LEU A 118 17.08 -2.37 7.40
C LEU A 118 15.58 -2.47 7.14
N THR A 119 14.86 -1.49 7.63
CA THR A 119 13.42 -1.32 7.44
C THR A 119 13.16 -0.25 6.39
N VAL A 120 12.25 -0.51 5.45
CA VAL A 120 11.82 0.44 4.43
C VAL A 120 10.30 0.59 4.44
N LEU A 121 9.82 1.79 4.10
CA LEU A 121 8.42 2.04 3.77
C LEU A 121 8.26 1.90 2.25
N ILE A 122 7.28 1.11 1.79
CA ILE A 122 6.97 0.95 0.36
C ILE A 122 5.60 1.57 0.11
N VAL A 123 5.52 2.46 -0.87
CA VAL A 123 4.32 3.22 -1.22
C VAL A 123 4.17 3.25 -2.74
N PRO A 124 2.99 2.99 -3.32
CA PRO A 124 2.75 3.21 -4.74
C PRO A 124 2.53 4.70 -5.05
N CYS A 125 2.75 5.07 -6.30
CA CYS A 125 2.65 6.46 -6.75
C CYS A 125 1.23 6.95 -7.05
N ASP A 126 0.23 6.08 -7.00
CA ASP A 126 -1.13 6.31 -7.51
C ASP A 126 -2.20 6.49 -6.41
N ILE A 127 -1.76 6.90 -5.20
CA ILE A 127 -2.62 7.18 -4.03
C ILE A 127 -2.55 8.66 -3.61
N PRO A 128 -2.99 9.60 -4.45
CA PRO A 128 -2.76 11.04 -4.24
C PRO A 128 -3.51 11.63 -3.05
N LEU A 129 -4.46 10.91 -2.49
CA LEU A 129 -5.25 11.33 -1.32
C LEU A 129 -4.60 10.98 0.01
N MET A 130 -3.47 10.27 0.00
CA MET A 130 -2.68 10.01 1.21
C MET A 130 -2.19 11.33 1.81
N VAL A 131 -2.43 11.54 3.10
CA VAL A 131 -1.97 12.71 3.85
C VAL A 131 -0.78 12.38 4.76
N PRO A 132 0.06 13.35 5.15
CA PRO A 132 1.22 13.09 6.01
C PRO A 132 0.83 12.40 7.32
N GLU A 133 -0.29 12.81 7.90
CA GLU A 133 -0.79 12.28 9.17
C GLU A 133 -1.19 10.80 9.07
N GLU A 134 -1.63 10.35 7.90
CA GLU A 134 -1.91 8.91 7.65
C GLU A 134 -0.62 8.10 7.61
N VAL A 135 0.46 8.67 7.04
CA VAL A 135 1.80 8.07 7.06
C VAL A 135 2.30 7.99 8.51
N ASP A 136 2.15 9.06 9.28
CA ASP A 136 2.57 9.15 10.67
C ASP A 136 1.82 8.13 11.54
N GLU A 137 0.50 8.07 11.42
CA GLU A 137 -0.36 7.11 12.14
C GLU A 137 0.07 5.67 11.82
N PHE A 138 0.31 5.37 10.54
CA PHE A 138 0.74 4.05 10.11
C PHE A 138 2.09 3.68 10.72
N VAL A 139 3.11 4.54 10.55
CA VAL A 139 4.47 4.26 11.03
C VAL A 139 4.51 4.12 12.55
N GLN A 140 3.80 4.99 13.29
CA GLN A 140 3.70 4.91 14.75
C GLN A 140 3.00 3.63 15.22
N GLY A 141 2.02 3.13 14.46
CA GLY A 141 1.34 1.87 14.73
C GLY A 141 2.18 0.62 14.43
N CYS A 142 3.27 0.74 13.66
CA CYS A 142 4.12 -0.38 13.28
C CYS A 142 5.07 -0.82 14.40
N ASP A 143 4.78 -1.94 15.06
CA ASP A 143 5.69 -2.58 16.01
C ASP A 143 6.75 -3.42 15.26
N MET A 144 7.79 -2.74 14.76
CA MET A 144 8.87 -3.41 14.03
C MET A 144 9.83 -4.21 14.92
N GLU A 145 9.67 -4.21 16.22
CA GLU A 145 10.43 -5.12 17.12
C GLU A 145 9.82 -6.52 17.09
N ARG A 146 8.48 -6.60 17.05
CA ARG A 146 7.75 -7.85 17.04
C ARG A 146 7.50 -8.39 15.64
N PHE A 147 7.41 -7.51 14.63
CA PHE A 147 7.04 -7.85 13.26
C PHE A 147 8.12 -7.41 12.27
N ASP A 148 8.23 -8.12 11.16
CA ASP A 148 9.18 -7.84 10.08
C ASP A 148 8.48 -7.31 8.82
N TYR A 149 7.15 -7.50 8.73
CA TYR A 149 6.33 -6.97 7.68
C TYR A 149 4.97 -6.54 8.24
N VAL A 150 4.67 -5.26 8.12
CA VAL A 150 3.40 -4.67 8.56
C VAL A 150 2.73 -3.99 7.37
N VAL A 151 1.43 -4.21 7.22
CA VAL A 151 0.61 -3.65 6.13
C VAL A 151 -0.48 -2.77 6.73
N GLY A 152 -0.67 -1.60 6.14
CA GLY A 152 -1.76 -0.72 6.50
C GLY A 152 -3.11 -1.25 6.00
N ILE A 153 -4.14 -1.09 6.81
CA ILE A 153 -5.54 -1.36 6.47
C ILE A 153 -6.42 -0.18 6.85
N SER A 154 -7.52 -0.02 6.14
CA SER A 154 -8.55 0.97 6.49
C SER A 154 -9.90 0.26 6.62
N SER A 155 -10.68 0.61 7.66
CA SER A 155 -12.00 0.02 7.87
C SER A 155 -13.02 0.52 6.83
N GLU A 156 -14.04 -0.29 6.55
CA GLU A 156 -15.14 0.12 5.69
C GLU A 156 -15.84 1.38 6.24
N GLN A 157 -15.91 1.54 7.55
CA GLN A 157 -16.42 2.74 8.19
C GLN A 157 -15.61 3.99 7.79
N THR A 158 -14.28 3.90 7.84
CA THR A 158 -13.37 4.96 7.37
C THR A 158 -13.59 5.26 5.88
N LEU A 159 -13.65 4.22 5.05
CA LEU A 159 -13.80 4.33 3.61
C LEU A 159 -15.19 4.83 3.18
N SER A 160 -16.21 4.67 4.00
CA SER A 160 -17.58 5.13 3.70
C SER A 160 -17.67 6.66 3.47
N ARG A 161 -16.70 7.42 3.98
CA ARG A 161 -16.59 8.88 3.75
C ARG A 161 -16.34 9.23 2.28
N TYR A 162 -15.77 8.31 1.52
CA TYR A 162 -15.43 8.44 0.09
C TYR A 162 -16.48 7.79 -0.82
N TYR A 163 -17.50 7.14 -0.26
CA TYR A 163 -18.55 6.47 -1.02
C TYR A 163 -19.47 7.49 -1.74
N PRO A 164 -20.14 7.06 -2.81
CA PRO A 164 -21.11 7.89 -3.49
C PRO A 164 -22.19 8.40 -2.52
N GLN A 165 -22.50 9.68 -2.60
CA GLN A 165 -23.57 10.35 -1.88
C GLN A 165 -24.59 10.92 -2.87
N LYS A 166 -25.77 11.34 -2.38
CA LYS A 166 -26.92 11.77 -3.21
C LYS A 166 -26.54 12.81 -4.29
N HIS A 167 -25.56 13.69 -4.00
CA HIS A 167 -25.14 14.77 -4.92
C HIS A 167 -23.64 14.80 -5.19
N ARG A 168 -22.90 13.74 -4.81
CA ARG A 168 -21.46 13.65 -4.98
C ARG A 168 -21.07 12.25 -5.46
N ARG A 169 -20.35 12.20 -6.57
CA ARG A 169 -19.72 10.96 -7.02
C ARG A 169 -18.69 10.50 -5.95
N GLY A 170 -18.53 9.22 -5.82
CA GLY A 170 -17.59 8.63 -4.87
C GLY A 170 -17.05 7.30 -5.37
N ILE A 171 -16.19 6.68 -4.59
CA ILE A 171 -15.58 5.39 -4.91
C ILE A 171 -15.96 4.37 -3.85
N ARG A 172 -16.64 3.30 -4.24
CA ARG A 172 -16.88 2.16 -3.36
C ARG A 172 -15.83 1.12 -3.60
N LEU A 173 -14.98 0.92 -2.60
CA LEU A 173 -13.90 -0.04 -2.63
C LEU A 173 -14.34 -1.40 -2.10
N MET A 174 -13.80 -2.46 -2.67
CA MET A 174 -14.00 -3.82 -2.17
C MET A 174 -13.23 -4.03 -0.86
N CYS A 175 -13.92 -4.50 0.18
CA CYS A 175 -13.34 -4.85 1.47
C CYS A 175 -13.29 -6.38 1.65
N PHE A 176 -12.33 -6.86 2.41
CA PHE A 176 -12.35 -8.20 2.95
C PHE A 176 -13.03 -8.19 4.33
N HIS A 177 -13.71 -9.28 4.66
CA HIS A 177 -14.56 -9.36 5.84
C HIS A 177 -13.98 -10.38 6.83
N VAL A 178 -13.72 -9.94 8.06
CA VAL A 178 -13.23 -10.74 9.17
C VAL A 178 -14.12 -10.52 10.39
N ARG A 179 -13.88 -11.26 11.46
CA ARG A 179 -14.66 -11.16 12.71
C ARG A 179 -14.71 -9.73 13.26
N GLU A 180 -13.57 -9.04 13.21
CA GLU A 180 -13.40 -7.69 13.77
C GLU A 180 -14.01 -6.58 12.91
N GLY A 181 -14.34 -6.88 11.64
CA GLY A 181 -14.95 -5.91 10.74
C GLY A 181 -14.64 -6.14 9.27
N SER A 182 -14.94 -5.12 8.48
CA SER A 182 -14.65 -5.08 7.05
C SER A 182 -13.51 -4.10 6.80
N PHE A 183 -12.46 -4.55 6.13
CA PHE A 183 -11.25 -3.78 5.91
C PHE A 183 -10.79 -3.85 4.45
N ARG A 184 -10.02 -2.86 4.04
CA ARG A 184 -9.24 -2.84 2.81
C ARG A 184 -7.78 -2.56 3.13
N GLN A 185 -6.88 -3.20 2.42
CA GLN A 185 -5.47 -2.83 2.42
C GLN A 185 -5.32 -1.40 1.86
N ASN A 186 -4.52 -0.56 2.52
CA ASN A 186 -4.37 0.85 2.17
C ASN A 186 -3.05 1.22 1.48
N ASN A 187 -2.37 0.25 0.90
CA ASN A 187 -1.15 0.44 0.12
C ASN A 187 0.09 0.97 0.89
N LEU A 188 0.06 1.03 2.21
CA LEU A 188 1.22 1.34 3.04
C LEU A 188 1.86 0.04 3.54
N HIS A 189 3.17 -0.13 3.30
CA HIS A 189 3.91 -1.33 3.68
C HIS A 189 5.19 -0.97 4.40
N MET A 190 5.33 -1.37 5.67
CA MET A 190 6.57 -1.28 6.42
C MET A 190 7.22 -2.66 6.46
N VAL A 191 8.43 -2.80 5.95
CA VAL A 191 9.03 -4.14 5.75
C VAL A 191 10.53 -4.16 5.95
N ARG A 192 11.04 -5.30 6.45
CA ARG A 192 12.43 -5.72 6.39
C ARG A 192 12.59 -6.76 5.27
N PRO A 193 12.94 -6.37 4.04
CA PRO A 193 12.91 -7.27 2.90
C PRO A 193 13.84 -8.49 3.05
N MET A 194 14.94 -8.37 3.80
CA MET A 194 15.86 -9.48 4.05
C MET A 194 15.28 -10.54 4.99
N ARG A 195 14.22 -10.21 5.76
CA ARG A 195 13.54 -11.15 6.67
C ARG A 195 12.29 -11.78 6.05
N LEU A 196 12.07 -11.61 4.74
CA LEU A 196 11.06 -12.34 3.98
C LEU A 196 11.67 -13.64 3.44
N GLY A 197 11.17 -14.79 3.87
CA GLY A 197 11.70 -16.10 3.47
C GLY A 197 11.30 -16.50 2.05
N ASN A 198 10.01 -16.40 1.72
CA ASN A 198 9.46 -16.85 0.43
C ASN A 198 9.23 -15.69 -0.53
N ARG A 199 10.28 -14.97 -0.88
CA ARG A 199 10.18 -13.75 -1.73
C ARG A 199 9.60 -14.03 -3.12
N ASP A 200 9.85 -15.20 -3.68
CA ASP A 200 9.34 -15.61 -5.00
C ASP A 200 7.80 -15.66 -5.05
N TYR A 201 7.14 -15.91 -3.90
CA TYR A 201 5.69 -15.86 -3.82
C TYR A 201 5.12 -14.45 -4.01
N ILE A 202 5.87 -13.40 -3.67
CA ILE A 202 5.44 -12.01 -3.88
C ILE A 202 5.27 -11.76 -5.38
N GLN A 203 6.24 -12.20 -6.20
CA GLN A 203 6.15 -12.11 -7.65
C GLN A 203 4.96 -12.92 -8.18
N LYS A 204 4.79 -14.16 -7.74
CA LYS A 204 3.69 -15.04 -8.16
C LYS A 204 2.32 -14.44 -7.80
N ILE A 205 2.13 -13.95 -6.57
CA ILE A 205 0.88 -13.31 -6.14
C ILE A 205 0.59 -12.08 -6.99
N TYR A 206 1.60 -11.25 -7.26
CA TYR A 206 1.44 -10.08 -8.10
C TYR A 206 1.06 -10.44 -9.53
N ASP A 207 1.68 -11.48 -10.08
CA ASP A 207 1.38 -11.98 -11.42
C ASP A 207 -0.04 -12.55 -11.54
N HIS A 208 -0.58 -13.15 -10.50
CA HIS A 208 -1.93 -13.71 -10.48
C HIS A 208 -3.03 -12.71 -10.07
N ARG A 209 -2.70 -11.63 -9.33
CA ARG A 209 -3.66 -10.60 -8.86
C ARG A 209 -4.49 -9.99 -10.00
N LEU A 210 -3.94 -9.90 -11.20
CA LEU A 210 -4.58 -9.29 -12.37
C LEU A 210 -5.41 -10.26 -13.22
N GLN A 211 -5.38 -11.56 -12.93
CA GLN A 211 -6.21 -12.53 -13.59
C GLN A 211 -7.54 -12.66 -12.85
N ARG A 212 -8.58 -11.95 -13.34
CA ARG A 212 -9.97 -12.04 -12.85
C ARG A 212 -10.61 -13.42 -13.05
N GLU A 213 -9.88 -14.38 -13.61
CA GLU A 213 -10.37 -15.72 -13.89
C GLU A 213 -10.29 -16.60 -12.65
N TRP A 214 -11.41 -17.18 -12.27
CA TRP A 214 -11.53 -18.13 -11.17
C TRP A 214 -10.49 -19.25 -11.23
N GLY A 215 -10.12 -19.68 -12.44
CA GLY A 215 -9.10 -20.69 -12.67
C GLY A 215 -7.70 -20.28 -12.18
N SER A 216 -7.36 -19.01 -12.24
CA SER A 216 -6.06 -18.49 -11.78
C SER A 216 -6.01 -18.37 -10.27
N ILE A 217 -7.13 -18.01 -9.64
CA ILE A 217 -7.27 -17.99 -8.20
C ILE A 217 -7.21 -19.42 -7.65
N LEU A 218 -7.89 -20.37 -8.28
CA LEU A 218 -7.84 -21.78 -7.93
C LEU A 218 -6.45 -22.40 -8.14
N ARG A 219 -5.74 -22.00 -9.20
CA ARG A 219 -4.35 -22.44 -9.45
C ARG A 219 -3.40 -21.89 -8.38
N LEU A 220 -3.49 -20.60 -8.05
CA LEU A 220 -2.70 -20.00 -6.97
C LEU A 220 -3.00 -20.69 -5.62
N LEU A 221 -4.26 -20.97 -5.34
CA LEU A 221 -4.67 -21.75 -4.17
C LEU A 221 -4.08 -23.15 -4.17
N TRP A 222 -4.10 -23.81 -5.32
CA TRP A 222 -3.51 -25.14 -5.50
C TRP A 222 -1.99 -25.10 -5.30
N GLU A 223 -1.31 -24.11 -5.87
CA GLU A 223 0.13 -23.92 -5.68
C GLU A 223 0.48 -23.61 -4.21
N ILE A 224 -0.31 -22.76 -3.55
CA ILE A 224 -0.16 -22.50 -2.10
C ILE A 224 -0.48 -23.77 -1.28
N PHE A 225 -1.48 -24.55 -1.68
CA PHE A 225 -1.87 -25.80 -1.00
C PHE A 225 -0.83 -26.90 -1.18
N MET A 226 -0.22 -26.99 -2.36
CA MET A 226 0.84 -27.97 -2.68
C MET A 226 2.22 -27.56 -2.14
N ALA A 227 2.40 -26.31 -1.74
CA ALA A 227 3.58 -25.92 -0.99
C ALA A 227 3.53 -26.60 0.40
N GLU A 228 4.61 -27.24 0.81
CA GLU A 228 4.72 -28.03 2.05
C GLU A 228 4.28 -27.28 3.32
N GLU A 229 4.05 -25.98 3.24
CA GLU A 229 3.71 -25.07 4.34
C GLU A 229 2.23 -24.72 4.45
N ALA A 230 1.44 -25.01 3.40
CA ALA A 230 0.00 -24.77 3.44
C ALA A 230 -0.73 -25.92 4.13
N THR A 231 -1.24 -25.66 5.32
CA THR A 231 -2.13 -26.58 6.00
C THR A 231 -3.53 -26.53 5.40
N LEU A 232 -4.30 -27.62 5.48
CA LEU A 232 -5.74 -27.67 5.13
C LEU A 232 -6.51 -26.48 5.72
N SER A 233 -6.09 -26.01 6.88
CA SER A 233 -6.60 -24.83 7.54
C SER A 233 -6.41 -23.55 6.71
N THR A 234 -5.29 -23.31 6.04
CA THR A 234 -5.03 -22.11 5.23
C THR A 234 -5.95 -22.05 4.01
N ALA A 235 -6.16 -23.19 3.32
CA ALA A 235 -7.08 -23.27 2.19
C ALA A 235 -8.54 -23.03 2.63
N THR A 236 -8.95 -23.57 3.77
CA THR A 236 -10.30 -23.35 4.32
C THR A 236 -10.55 -21.87 4.65
N TRP A 237 -9.56 -21.19 5.25
CA TRP A 237 -9.69 -19.77 5.60
C TRP A 237 -9.73 -18.86 4.36
N TYR A 238 -8.95 -19.17 3.36
CA TYR A 238 -9.01 -18.45 2.09
C TYR A 238 -10.36 -18.62 1.39
N LEU A 239 -10.90 -19.84 1.39
CA LEU A 239 -12.24 -20.12 0.87
C LEU A 239 -13.31 -19.31 1.64
N MET A 240 -13.23 -19.26 2.98
CA MET A 240 -14.15 -18.48 3.80
C MET A 240 -14.07 -16.99 3.51
N LEU A 241 -12.86 -16.44 3.27
CA LEU A 241 -12.68 -15.04 2.90
C LEU A 241 -13.39 -14.72 1.57
N HIS A 242 -13.23 -15.59 0.57
CA HIS A 242 -13.91 -15.43 -0.72
C HIS A 242 -15.42 -15.62 -0.62
N MET A 243 -15.88 -16.60 0.16
CA MET A 243 -17.30 -16.77 0.42
C MET A 243 -17.92 -15.54 1.09
N ALA A 244 -17.23 -14.95 2.07
CA ALA A 244 -17.70 -13.71 2.70
C ALA A 244 -17.81 -12.57 1.69
N ALA A 245 -16.82 -12.40 0.79
CA ALA A 245 -16.84 -11.38 -0.25
C ALA A 245 -17.99 -11.59 -1.26
N ILE A 246 -18.23 -12.83 -1.70
CA ILE A 246 -19.34 -13.18 -2.61
C ILE A 246 -20.69 -12.90 -1.94
N LEU A 247 -20.87 -13.35 -0.71
CA LEU A 247 -22.12 -13.19 0.03
C LEU A 247 -22.41 -11.74 0.39
N HIS A 248 -21.39 -10.90 0.54
CA HIS A 248 -21.57 -9.46 0.74
C HIS A 248 -22.23 -8.78 -0.47
N GLY A 249 -22.01 -9.29 -1.68
CA GLY A 249 -22.66 -8.82 -2.91
C GLY A 249 -24.16 -9.15 -3.01
N ILE A 250 -24.72 -9.99 -2.14
CA ILE A 250 -26.13 -10.37 -2.17
C ILE A 250 -26.96 -9.37 -1.35
N PRO A 251 -27.85 -8.60 -1.98
CA PRO A 251 -28.65 -7.60 -1.29
C PRO A 251 -29.68 -8.25 -0.35
N LYS A 252 -29.95 -7.61 0.79
CA LYS A 252 -31.02 -7.86 1.77
C LYS A 252 -30.71 -8.80 2.95
N VAL A 253 -29.67 -9.64 2.93
CA VAL A 253 -29.32 -10.46 4.10
C VAL A 253 -27.82 -10.41 4.34
N PRO A 254 -27.34 -10.10 5.54
CA PRO A 254 -25.91 -10.01 5.83
C PRO A 254 -25.27 -11.41 6.01
N LEU A 255 -25.51 -12.31 5.03
CA LEU A 255 -25.00 -13.69 5.04
C LEU A 255 -23.47 -13.78 5.13
N TYR A 256 -22.76 -12.76 4.68
CA TYR A 256 -21.30 -12.69 4.78
C TYR A 256 -20.79 -12.69 6.23
N ARG A 257 -21.63 -12.30 7.19
CA ARG A 257 -21.26 -12.30 8.62
C ARG A 257 -20.98 -13.69 9.17
N LEU A 258 -21.61 -14.73 8.65
CA LEU A 258 -21.39 -16.11 9.11
C LEU A 258 -19.96 -16.59 8.83
N PRO A 259 -19.43 -16.61 7.58
CA PRO A 259 -18.05 -16.97 7.33
C PRO A 259 -17.06 -15.97 7.92
N ALA A 260 -17.36 -14.67 7.93
CA ALA A 260 -16.51 -13.65 8.52
C ALA A 260 -16.34 -13.84 10.04
N TYR A 261 -17.42 -14.19 10.76
CA TYR A 261 -17.35 -14.45 12.19
C TYR A 261 -16.37 -15.58 12.55
N CYS A 262 -16.24 -16.58 11.69
CA CYS A 262 -15.29 -17.67 11.86
C CYS A 262 -13.84 -17.30 11.54
N LEU A 263 -13.59 -16.14 10.93
CA LEU A 263 -12.27 -15.69 10.46
C LEU A 263 -11.74 -14.51 11.28
N PRO A 264 -11.07 -14.73 12.42
CA PRO A 264 -10.43 -13.65 13.17
C PRO A 264 -9.23 -13.10 12.38
N LYS A 265 -9.03 -11.77 12.43
CA LYS A 265 -7.91 -11.06 11.79
C LYS A 265 -6.56 -11.68 12.11
N ALA A 266 -6.33 -12.03 13.38
CA ALA A 266 -5.11 -12.69 13.83
C ALA A 266 -4.82 -14.04 13.15
N ARG A 267 -5.84 -14.76 12.66
CA ARG A 267 -5.62 -15.98 11.87
C ARG A 267 -5.18 -15.67 10.44
N LEU A 268 -5.77 -14.63 9.83
CA LEU A 268 -5.33 -14.17 8.52
C LEU A 268 -3.85 -13.73 8.58
N GLU A 269 -3.48 -12.94 9.57
CA GLU A 269 -2.10 -12.49 9.80
C GLU A 269 -1.12 -13.67 9.97
N ARG A 270 -1.51 -14.69 10.75
CA ARG A 270 -0.71 -15.92 10.89
C ARG A 270 -0.57 -16.70 9.59
N SER A 271 -1.61 -16.73 8.76
CA SER A 271 -1.54 -17.39 7.44
C SER A 271 -0.57 -16.68 6.51
N VAL A 272 -0.60 -15.34 6.48
CA VAL A 272 0.36 -14.52 5.73
C VAL A 272 1.78 -14.70 6.28
N SER A 273 1.94 -14.74 7.62
CA SER A 273 3.24 -14.99 8.27
C SER A 273 3.87 -16.31 7.83
N ARG A 274 3.07 -17.37 7.74
CA ARG A 274 3.55 -18.69 7.27
C ARG A 274 3.91 -18.66 5.78
N LEU A 275 3.03 -18.06 4.94
CA LEU A 275 3.24 -17.98 3.50
C LEU A 275 4.56 -17.29 3.15
N PHE A 276 4.86 -16.18 3.80
CA PHE A 276 6.08 -15.40 3.56
C PHE A 276 7.24 -15.75 4.49
N ARG A 277 7.07 -16.74 5.38
CA ARG A 277 8.06 -17.08 6.42
C ARG A 277 8.58 -15.83 7.13
N THR A 278 7.67 -14.99 7.62
CA THR A 278 8.00 -13.70 8.25
C THR A 278 7.04 -13.42 9.39
N ARG A 279 7.38 -12.52 10.28
CA ARG A 279 6.47 -12.04 11.34
C ARG A 279 5.62 -10.92 10.76
N PHE A 280 4.37 -11.24 10.40
CA PHE A 280 3.44 -10.33 9.72
C PHE A 280 2.36 -9.80 10.66
N SER A 281 1.98 -8.53 10.49
CA SER A 281 0.83 -7.90 11.15
C SER A 281 0.18 -6.84 10.26
N THR A 282 -0.94 -6.28 10.73
CA THR A 282 -1.64 -5.17 10.09
C THR A 282 -1.85 -4.03 11.06
N VAL A 283 -1.81 -2.80 10.55
CA VAL A 283 -2.11 -1.56 11.29
C VAL A 283 -3.29 -0.87 10.63
N GLU A 284 -4.32 -0.54 11.40
CA GLU A 284 -5.46 0.24 10.92
C GLU A 284 -5.14 1.73 10.96
N THR A 285 -5.42 2.44 9.83
CA THR A 285 -5.36 3.90 9.75
C THR A 285 -6.75 4.50 9.68
N SER A 286 -6.91 5.69 10.24
CA SER A 286 -8.20 6.36 10.38
C SER A 286 -8.55 7.29 9.20
N PHE A 287 -7.59 7.65 8.34
CA PHE A 287 -7.79 8.61 7.25
C PHE A 287 -8.40 8.00 6.00
N GLY A 288 -7.83 6.93 5.48
CA GLY A 288 -8.33 6.16 4.34
C GLY A 288 -7.92 6.68 2.97
N GLY A 289 -7.16 7.78 2.88
CA GLY A 289 -6.66 8.34 1.62
C GLY A 289 -5.70 7.39 0.90
N ALA A 290 -4.85 6.69 1.65
CA ALA A 290 -3.92 5.71 1.12
C ALA A 290 -4.59 4.44 0.54
N ALA A 291 -5.87 4.21 0.82
CA ALA A 291 -6.64 3.10 0.24
C ALA A 291 -7.27 3.41 -1.12
N LEU A 292 -7.25 4.69 -1.56
CA LEU A 292 -7.87 5.13 -2.80
C LEU A 292 -6.81 5.27 -3.91
N ASP A 293 -6.56 4.16 -4.57
CA ASP A 293 -5.67 4.08 -5.72
C ASP A 293 -6.39 4.39 -7.04
N ILE A 294 -5.68 4.99 -7.98
CA ILE A 294 -6.17 5.30 -9.33
C ILE A 294 -6.03 4.04 -10.19
N ASP A 295 -7.05 3.19 -10.24
CA ASP A 295 -7.03 1.96 -11.03
C ASP A 295 -7.76 2.05 -12.37
N THR A 296 -8.70 2.99 -12.50
CA THR A 296 -9.54 3.14 -13.69
C THR A 296 -9.70 4.62 -14.06
N PRO A 297 -10.09 4.93 -15.32
CA PRO A 297 -10.45 6.29 -15.70
C PRO A 297 -11.58 6.88 -14.86
N GLU A 298 -12.49 6.03 -14.36
CA GLU A 298 -13.58 6.46 -13.48
C GLU A 298 -13.02 6.88 -12.10
N HIS A 299 -12.14 6.06 -11.48
CA HIS A 299 -11.47 6.43 -10.21
C HIS A 299 -10.72 7.75 -10.34
N TYR A 300 -9.96 7.92 -11.44
CA TYR A 300 -9.25 9.16 -11.70
C TYR A 300 -10.20 10.37 -11.80
N GLY A 301 -11.29 10.23 -12.57
CA GLY A 301 -12.29 11.30 -12.72
C GLY A 301 -12.92 11.71 -11.39
N VAL A 302 -13.30 10.71 -10.56
CA VAL A 302 -13.91 10.95 -9.26
C VAL A 302 -12.92 11.57 -8.27
N ILE A 303 -11.67 11.09 -8.25
CA ILE A 303 -10.62 11.66 -7.39
C ILE A 303 -10.35 13.10 -7.81
N LYS A 304 -10.20 13.38 -9.11
CA LYS A 304 -9.95 14.73 -9.64
C LYS A 304 -11.06 15.71 -9.25
N GLU A 305 -12.32 15.29 -9.34
CA GLU A 305 -13.49 16.08 -8.99
C GLU A 305 -13.56 16.40 -7.48
N ASN A 306 -13.17 15.45 -6.62
CA ASN A 306 -13.33 15.57 -5.17
C ASN A 306 -12.03 15.86 -4.41
N PHE A 307 -10.89 16.00 -5.07
CA PHE A 307 -9.56 16.02 -4.47
C PHE A 307 -9.45 16.99 -3.29
N GLU A 308 -9.74 18.27 -3.54
CA GLU A 308 -9.63 19.31 -2.50
C GLU A 308 -10.61 19.08 -1.33
N ALA A 309 -11.83 18.66 -1.65
CA ALA A 309 -12.86 18.40 -0.63
C ALA A 309 -12.45 17.23 0.27
N TRP A 310 -11.87 16.17 -0.30
CA TRP A 310 -11.42 15.00 0.46
C TRP A 310 -10.14 15.25 1.25
N ILE A 311 -9.20 16.03 0.72
CA ILE A 311 -8.03 16.48 1.50
C ILE A 311 -8.47 17.36 2.68
N ARG A 312 -9.40 18.30 2.46
CA ARG A 312 -9.96 19.13 3.55
C ARG A 312 -10.65 18.30 4.61
N MET A 313 -11.49 17.36 4.20
CA MET A 313 -12.18 16.43 5.11
C MET A 313 -11.19 15.67 6.00
N GLN A 314 -10.08 15.19 5.44
CA GLN A 314 -9.05 14.49 6.20
C GLN A 314 -8.34 15.44 7.19
N ARG A 315 -8.04 16.67 6.80
CA ARG A 315 -7.42 17.68 7.68
C ARG A 315 -8.32 18.06 8.86
N GLU A 316 -9.63 18.10 8.65
CA GLU A 316 -10.61 18.37 9.72
C GLU A 316 -10.69 17.25 10.77
N MET A 317 -10.19 16.06 10.45
CA MET A 317 -10.07 14.93 11.40
C MET A 317 -8.88 15.05 12.34
N ILE A 318 -7.92 15.94 12.04
CA ILE A 318 -6.74 16.14 12.86
C ILE A 318 -7.16 16.94 14.09
N PRO A 319 -6.94 16.44 15.33
CA PRO A 319 -7.28 17.19 16.54
C PRO A 319 -6.55 18.53 16.54
N SER A 320 -7.28 19.61 16.80
CA SER A 320 -6.73 20.97 16.94
C SER A 320 -5.81 21.01 18.17
N GLY A 321 -4.52 20.68 17.99
CA GLY A 321 -3.56 20.65 19.11
C GLY A 321 -2.26 19.84 18.88
N ARG A 322 -1.97 19.47 17.64
CA ARG A 322 -0.64 18.95 17.28
C ARG A 322 0.16 19.95 16.48
#